data_dda7511e8626ab9da3e643a0968db955
#
_entry.id   dda7511e8626ab9da3e643a0968db955
#
_cell.length_a   1.000
_cell.length_b   1.000
_cell.length_c   1.000
_cell.angle_alpha   90.00
_cell.angle_beta   90.00
_cell.angle_gamma   90.00
#
_symmetry.space_group_name_H-M   'P 1'
#
loop_
_entity.id
_entity.type
_entity.pdbx_description
1 polymer ?
#
loop_
_entity_poly.entity_id
_entity_poly.type
_entity_poly.pdbx_seq_one_letter_code
_entity_poly.pdbx_strand_id
1 'polypeptide(L)'
;MTNKLRQPRLCFSNDLRRFVATGCRCLLLTALLAVPCAGARADSPAEQVLRLGNGPEPETLDPHRAEGVSTGNILRDLYEGLTGLAPDGSVVPAAAASWEVSPDGLDYTFHLRQTARWSNGDALTAEDFVAGLRRSADPATGSRYAQILSPIAHAAEISAGRLPPEQLAVEALDAHTLRIRLQGPTPYFPGLLAHPATFPIHRPSLLRYGRDFARPGRLVGNGAYQLRDWVVQSQVSLVRNPYYWNDAHTAIDSVIYVPTEDLSSELKRYRAGELDVTYAIPMSQARWVRGLFGAELHLAPYLGSYWYGYNLSRAPFKDSLQLRQALSMAIDRDIIADKLLQGAALPAYGLVPPGTWNYTPQSPPWAAWPRDRRLAEARRLYAAAGYSADHPLQLELRYNTQEDHRRIATVIAAMWKQGLGVQTRLVNEEWKVFLQNRRQRLQTEVFRGAWIGDYDDASAFADILRSFDGKNDEAYASAGYDALLAQAQQQPDAALRRGLLEQAERRMLDDMPILPIYFYESKHLVKPYVAGWQDNPLDIHYSKDLKVLPH
;
A
#
# COMPACT_ATOMS: atom_id res chain seq x y z
N MET A 1 -3.57 -62.81 -14.91
CA MET A 1 -3.01 -62.74 -16.27
C MET A 1 -1.98 -61.61 -16.23
N THR A 2 -0.80 -61.83 -15.73
CA THR A 2 0.49 -62.24 -16.31
C THR A 2 0.77 -61.60 -17.69
N ASN A 3 1.65 -60.62 -17.73
CA ASN A 3 2.85 -60.76 -18.54
C ASN A 3 3.94 -59.71 -18.19
N LYS A 4 5.08 -60.31 -17.88
CA LYS A 4 6.44 -59.83 -17.73
C LYS A 4 7.10 -59.56 -19.08
N LEU A 5 8.29 -58.94 -18.99
CA LEU A 5 9.47 -58.98 -19.88
C LEU A 5 9.76 -57.64 -20.55
N ARG A 6 10.95 -57.07 -20.67
CA ARG A 6 12.35 -57.52 -20.36
C ARG A 6 13.25 -56.29 -20.50
N GLN A 7 14.24 -56.16 -19.65
CA GLN A 7 15.46 -55.39 -19.94
C GLN A 7 16.37 -56.14 -20.93
N PRO A 8 17.32 -55.46 -21.58
CA PRO A 8 18.65 -56.04 -21.66
C PRO A 8 19.75 -55.14 -21.10
N ARG A 9 20.63 -55.81 -20.37
CA ARG A 9 22.00 -55.42 -20.06
C ARG A 9 22.89 -55.85 -21.24
N LEU A 10 24.02 -55.17 -21.37
CA LEU A 10 25.33 -55.72 -21.84
C LEU A 10 26.25 -54.51 -22.08
N CYS A 11 27.49 -54.43 -21.87
CA CYS A 11 28.55 -55.20 -21.25
C CYS A 11 29.82 -54.40 -21.51
N PHE A 12 30.71 -54.47 -20.59
CA PHE A 12 32.10 -54.01 -20.59
C PHE A 12 32.93 -54.42 -21.81
N SER A 13 33.95 -53.57 -22.20
CA SER A 13 35.29 -54.11 -22.36
C SER A 13 36.37 -53.04 -22.17
N ASN A 14 37.27 -53.33 -21.24
CA ASN A 14 38.61 -52.76 -21.13
C ASN A 14 39.45 -53.20 -22.34
N ASP A 15 40.34 -52.33 -22.82
CA ASP A 15 41.69 -52.82 -23.14
C ASP A 15 42.76 -51.75 -23.01
N LEU A 16 43.86 -52.20 -22.51
CA LEU A 16 45.02 -51.50 -21.96
C LEU A 16 46.21 -51.66 -22.93
N ARG A 17 47.14 -50.70 -22.90
CA ARG A 17 48.59 -50.87 -23.10
C ARG A 17 49.24 -50.48 -24.42
N ARG A 18 50.18 -49.59 -24.20
CA ARG A 18 51.58 -49.50 -24.67
C ARG A 18 51.85 -49.10 -26.12
N PHE A 19 52.63 -48.04 -26.23
CA PHE A 19 54.01 -48.17 -26.77
C PHE A 19 54.91 -46.99 -26.32
N VAL A 20 56.13 -47.36 -26.06
CA VAL A 20 57.24 -46.65 -25.46
C VAL A 20 58.22 -46.22 -26.57
N ALA A 21 58.90 -45.11 -26.34
CA ALA A 21 60.30 -44.73 -26.63
C ALA A 21 60.68 -44.26 -28.04
N THR A 22 61.36 -43.21 -28.12
CA THR A 22 62.80 -42.96 -28.27
C THR A 22 63.12 -41.80 -29.25
N GLY A 23 63.97 -40.84 -28.83
CA GLY A 23 64.87 -40.19 -29.73
C GLY A 23 64.98 -38.65 -29.58
N CYS A 24 65.81 -38.20 -28.72
CA CYS A 24 67.11 -37.54 -28.79
C CYS A 24 67.19 -36.14 -29.44
N ARG A 25 67.53 -35.16 -28.58
CA ARG A 25 68.45 -34.03 -28.70
C ARG A 25 68.40 -33.12 -29.94
N CYS A 26 68.11 -31.84 -29.66
CA CYS A 26 69.12 -30.77 -29.89
C CYS A 26 68.72 -29.48 -29.20
N LEU A 27 69.68 -28.89 -28.48
CA LEU A 27 69.65 -27.57 -27.84
C LEU A 27 69.50 -26.47 -28.88
N LEU A 28 68.73 -25.42 -28.53
CA LEU A 28 69.12 -24.03 -28.78
C LEU A 28 68.31 -23.11 -27.85
N LEU A 29 69.10 -22.43 -26.99
CA LEU A 29 68.60 -21.33 -26.13
C LEU A 29 68.08 -20.19 -26.99
N THR A 30 66.84 -19.76 -26.72
CA THR A 30 66.43 -18.37 -26.90
C THR A 30 65.51 -18.02 -25.73
N ALA A 31 66.07 -17.31 -24.77
CA ALA A 31 65.33 -16.71 -23.68
C ALA A 31 64.51 -15.54 -24.25
N LEU A 32 63.21 -15.77 -24.50
CA LEU A 32 62.21 -14.70 -24.65
C LEU A 32 61.61 -14.46 -23.28
N LEU A 33 61.88 -13.27 -22.72
CA LEU A 33 61.19 -12.68 -21.59
C LEU A 33 59.70 -12.54 -21.94
N ALA A 34 58.90 -13.54 -21.59
CA ALA A 34 57.46 -13.39 -21.52
C ALA A 34 57.11 -12.60 -20.24
N VAL A 35 56.95 -11.28 -20.39
CA VAL A 35 56.29 -10.45 -19.40
C VAL A 35 54.83 -10.94 -19.35
N PRO A 36 54.35 -11.48 -18.22
CA PRO A 36 52.93 -11.72 -18.10
C PRO A 36 52.25 -10.35 -18.04
N CYS A 37 51.59 -9.92 -19.11
CA CYS A 37 50.51 -8.93 -19.01
C CYS A 37 49.43 -9.55 -18.12
N ALA A 38 49.58 -9.34 -16.83
CA ALA A 38 48.42 -9.41 -15.92
C ALA A 38 47.48 -8.27 -16.34
N GLY A 39 46.64 -8.57 -17.33
CA GLY A 39 45.46 -7.75 -17.58
C GLY A 39 44.69 -7.73 -16.28
N ALA A 40 44.75 -6.62 -15.57
CA ALA A 40 43.81 -6.33 -14.54
C ALA A 40 42.43 -6.43 -15.21
N ARG A 41 41.74 -7.57 -15.02
CA ARG A 41 40.31 -7.60 -15.18
C ARG A 41 39.83 -6.54 -14.19
N ALA A 42 39.37 -5.42 -14.69
CA ALA A 42 38.52 -4.56 -13.93
C ALA A 42 37.33 -5.46 -13.53
N ASP A 43 37.27 -5.85 -12.25
CA ASP A 43 36.11 -6.51 -11.72
C ASP A 43 34.95 -5.59 -12.07
N SER A 44 34.05 -6.06 -12.94
CA SER A 44 32.78 -5.36 -13.15
C SER A 44 32.13 -5.27 -11.75
N PRO A 45 31.66 -4.09 -11.36
CA PRO A 45 30.98 -3.96 -10.07
C PRO A 45 29.95 -5.07 -9.97
N ALA A 46 29.90 -5.74 -8.80
CA ALA A 46 28.92 -6.78 -8.57
C ALA A 46 27.51 -6.23 -8.78
N GLU A 47 26.66 -6.97 -9.48
CA GLU A 47 25.26 -6.60 -9.72
C GLU A 47 24.56 -6.33 -8.38
N GLN A 48 23.97 -5.14 -8.21
CA GLN A 48 23.22 -4.79 -7.02
C GLN A 48 21.80 -5.34 -7.13
N VAL A 49 21.50 -6.38 -6.37
CA VAL A 49 20.18 -7.01 -6.33
C VAL A 49 19.53 -6.73 -4.98
N LEU A 50 18.34 -6.14 -4.99
CA LEU A 50 17.52 -5.87 -3.80
C LEU A 50 16.34 -6.85 -3.72
N ARG A 51 16.20 -7.57 -2.61
CA ARG A 51 15.14 -8.55 -2.36
C ARG A 51 14.19 -8.05 -1.28
N LEU A 52 12.96 -7.73 -1.69
CA LEU A 52 11.93 -7.14 -0.84
C LEU A 52 10.83 -8.15 -0.55
N GLY A 53 10.52 -8.40 0.72
CA GLY A 53 9.23 -8.96 1.09
C GLY A 53 8.11 -8.01 0.67
N ASN A 54 6.99 -8.52 0.17
CA ASN A 54 5.95 -7.65 -0.41
C ASN A 54 4.51 -8.03 -0.03
N GLY A 55 4.31 -8.78 1.06
CA GLY A 55 2.96 -9.15 1.52
C GLY A 55 2.15 -9.94 0.48
N PRO A 56 0.87 -9.62 0.27
CA PRO A 56 0.02 -10.35 -0.68
C PRO A 56 0.47 -10.23 -2.13
N GLU A 57 0.19 -11.28 -2.90
CA GLU A 57 0.38 -11.30 -4.36
C GLU A 57 -0.39 -10.17 -5.03
N PRO A 58 0.22 -9.37 -5.93
CA PRO A 58 -0.50 -8.34 -6.69
C PRO A 58 -1.59 -8.97 -7.58
N GLU A 59 -2.76 -8.33 -7.61
CA GLU A 59 -3.85 -8.78 -8.47
C GLU A 59 -3.61 -8.38 -9.94
N THR A 60 -3.01 -7.20 -10.14
CA THR A 60 -2.71 -6.62 -11.46
C THR A 60 -1.57 -5.60 -11.32
N LEU A 61 -0.82 -5.38 -12.39
CA LEU A 61 0.14 -4.28 -12.53
C LEU A 61 -0.38 -3.15 -13.44
N ASP A 62 -1.70 -3.12 -13.70
CA ASP A 62 -2.39 -1.98 -14.30
C ASP A 62 -2.58 -0.89 -13.24
N PRO A 63 -1.89 0.28 -13.33
CA PRO A 63 -1.89 1.27 -12.26
C PRO A 63 -3.27 1.85 -11.97
N HIS A 64 -4.17 1.87 -12.96
CA HIS A 64 -5.52 2.42 -12.79
C HIS A 64 -6.54 1.42 -12.22
N ARG A 65 -6.17 0.14 -12.09
CA ARG A 65 -7.04 -0.93 -11.57
C ARG A 65 -6.51 -1.60 -10.32
N ALA A 66 -5.27 -1.31 -9.99
CA ALA A 66 -4.55 -1.89 -8.85
C ALA A 66 -5.13 -1.41 -7.50
N GLU A 67 -5.08 -2.30 -6.50
CA GLU A 67 -5.38 -1.99 -5.09
C GLU A 67 -4.28 -2.55 -4.18
N GLY A 68 -4.11 -1.88 -3.03
CA GLY A 68 -3.28 -2.34 -1.93
C GLY A 68 -1.81 -1.91 -2.00
N VAL A 69 -1.20 -1.86 -0.81
CA VAL A 69 0.17 -1.39 -0.61
C VAL A 69 1.17 -2.23 -1.39
N SER A 70 1.06 -3.57 -1.33
CA SER A 70 1.98 -4.49 -2.02
C SER A 70 2.04 -4.26 -3.54
N THR A 71 0.89 -4.01 -4.17
CA THR A 71 0.83 -3.68 -5.60
C THR A 71 1.40 -2.29 -5.86
N GLY A 72 1.07 -1.32 -4.99
CA GLY A 72 1.55 0.05 -5.07
C GLY A 72 3.07 0.16 -5.04
N ASN A 73 3.75 -0.67 -4.21
CA ASN A 73 5.22 -0.71 -4.14
C ASN A 73 5.84 -1.05 -5.49
N ILE A 74 5.35 -2.09 -6.15
CA ILE A 74 5.84 -2.51 -7.48
C ILE A 74 5.53 -1.44 -8.53
N LEU A 75 4.33 -0.85 -8.51
CA LEU A 75 3.92 0.14 -9.49
C LEU A 75 4.75 1.42 -9.41
N ARG A 76 5.20 1.84 -8.23
CA ARG A 76 6.05 3.02 -8.04
C ARG A 76 7.47 2.83 -8.58
N ASP A 77 7.93 1.61 -8.72
CA ASP A 77 9.19 1.30 -9.39
C ASP A 77 9.03 1.21 -10.93
N LEU A 78 7.86 0.71 -11.40
CA LEU A 78 7.57 0.55 -12.83
C LEU A 78 7.11 1.85 -13.51
N TYR A 79 6.50 2.75 -12.77
CA TYR A 79 5.94 4.01 -13.25
C TYR A 79 6.38 5.19 -12.38
N GLU A 80 6.21 6.38 -12.92
CA GLU A 80 6.42 7.64 -12.21
C GLU A 80 5.30 8.63 -12.53
N GLY A 81 4.78 9.32 -11.50
CA GLY A 81 3.77 10.36 -11.61
C GLY A 81 4.32 11.70 -12.07
N LEU A 82 3.45 12.73 -12.13
CA LEU A 82 3.89 14.12 -12.30
C LEU A 82 4.79 14.55 -11.14
N THR A 83 4.42 14.15 -9.93
CA THR A 83 5.17 14.30 -8.70
C THR A 83 5.56 12.93 -8.14
N GLY A 84 6.50 12.89 -7.22
CA GLY A 84 6.91 11.74 -6.45
C GLY A 84 7.09 12.11 -4.98
N LEU A 85 7.58 11.16 -4.20
CA LEU A 85 7.93 11.39 -2.80
C LEU A 85 9.44 11.24 -2.61
N ALA A 86 10.03 12.10 -1.80
CA ALA A 86 11.38 11.92 -1.29
C ALA A 86 11.39 10.82 -0.20
N PRO A 87 12.56 10.30 0.20
CA PRO A 87 12.66 9.29 1.26
C PRO A 87 12.00 9.69 2.59
N ASP A 88 11.92 10.98 2.91
CA ASP A 88 11.25 11.52 4.11
C ASP A 88 9.72 11.65 3.96
N GLY A 89 9.16 11.29 2.80
CA GLY A 89 7.73 11.40 2.48
C GLY A 89 7.30 12.77 1.93
N SER A 90 8.20 13.74 1.81
CA SER A 90 7.88 15.04 1.21
C SER A 90 7.67 14.95 -0.30
N VAL A 91 6.73 15.79 -0.83
CA VAL A 91 6.42 15.81 -2.25
C VAL A 91 7.52 16.50 -3.03
N VAL A 92 7.99 15.83 -4.10
CA VAL A 92 9.07 16.33 -4.97
C VAL A 92 8.68 16.28 -6.44
N PRO A 93 9.34 17.09 -7.31
CA PRO A 93 9.24 16.93 -8.76
C PRO A 93 9.68 15.53 -9.22
N ALA A 94 8.89 14.95 -10.14
CA ALA A 94 9.18 13.63 -10.71
C ALA A 94 9.21 13.71 -12.25
N ALA A 95 8.27 13.12 -12.98
CA ALA A 95 8.20 13.29 -14.44
C ALA A 95 7.96 14.77 -14.83
N ALA A 96 7.27 15.55 -14.00
CA ALA A 96 7.31 17.01 -14.08
C ALA A 96 8.56 17.56 -13.39
N ALA A 97 9.29 18.46 -14.06
CA ALA A 97 10.45 19.16 -13.48
C ALA A 97 10.02 20.25 -12.50
N SER A 98 8.85 20.84 -12.72
CA SER A 98 8.25 21.90 -11.89
C SER A 98 6.75 22.03 -12.16
N TRP A 99 6.07 22.77 -11.31
CA TRP A 99 4.70 23.20 -11.55
C TRP A 99 4.44 24.60 -10.99
N GLU A 100 3.43 25.24 -11.54
CA GLU A 100 2.92 26.53 -11.12
C GLU A 100 1.47 26.40 -10.69
N VAL A 101 1.03 27.26 -9.76
CA VAL A 101 -0.34 27.28 -9.25
C VAL A 101 -0.88 28.69 -9.43
N SER A 102 -2.09 28.81 -10.00
CA SER A 102 -2.78 30.10 -10.13
C SER A 102 -3.08 30.72 -8.76
N PRO A 103 -3.24 32.07 -8.67
CA PRO A 103 -3.49 32.74 -7.39
C PRO A 103 -4.76 32.29 -6.66
N ASP A 104 -5.76 31.77 -7.38
CA ASP A 104 -6.98 31.19 -6.82
C ASP A 104 -6.83 29.72 -6.38
N GLY A 105 -5.65 29.10 -6.64
CA GLY A 105 -5.35 27.72 -6.29
C GLY A 105 -6.08 26.68 -7.14
N LEU A 106 -6.67 27.06 -8.27
CA LEU A 106 -7.49 26.18 -9.08
C LEU A 106 -6.78 25.60 -10.31
N ASP A 107 -5.87 26.36 -10.92
CA ASP A 107 -5.15 25.88 -12.11
C ASP A 107 -3.71 25.52 -11.75
N TYR A 108 -3.34 24.26 -12.02
CA TYR A 108 -1.98 23.74 -11.91
C TYR A 108 -1.40 23.52 -13.30
N THR A 109 -0.24 24.13 -13.58
CA THR A 109 0.50 23.96 -14.83
C THR A 109 1.79 23.20 -14.55
N PHE A 110 1.91 22.00 -15.08
CA PHE A 110 3.08 21.12 -14.90
C PHE A 110 3.97 21.17 -16.12
N HIS A 111 5.30 21.34 -15.92
CA HIS A 111 6.31 21.35 -16.95
C HIS A 111 7.07 20.02 -16.92
N LEU A 112 6.86 19.16 -17.92
CA LEU A 112 7.47 17.85 -18.01
C LEU A 112 8.96 17.94 -18.38
N ARG A 113 9.75 16.97 -17.89
CA ARG A 113 11.15 16.82 -18.30
C ARG A 113 11.23 16.44 -19.77
N GLN A 114 11.97 17.18 -20.55
CA GLN A 114 12.17 16.89 -21.97
C GLN A 114 12.94 15.57 -22.20
N THR A 115 13.68 15.10 -21.20
CA THR A 115 14.43 13.85 -21.23
C THR A 115 13.60 12.65 -20.74
N ALA A 116 12.39 12.86 -20.24
CA ALA A 116 11.53 11.78 -19.76
C ALA A 116 11.13 10.87 -20.93
N ARG A 117 11.26 9.56 -20.70
CA ARG A 117 10.99 8.53 -21.72
C ARG A 117 10.28 7.34 -21.09
N TRP A 118 9.55 6.64 -21.93
CA TRP A 118 9.07 5.32 -21.67
C TRP A 118 10.21 4.28 -21.71
N SER A 119 10.03 3.15 -21.07
CA SER A 119 11.03 2.07 -20.96
C SER A 119 11.40 1.41 -22.30
N ASN A 120 10.63 1.67 -23.36
CA ASN A 120 10.95 1.26 -24.73
C ASN A 120 11.68 2.34 -25.55
N GLY A 121 11.99 3.51 -24.93
CA GLY A 121 12.67 4.64 -25.54
C GLY A 121 11.75 5.70 -26.18
N ASP A 122 10.46 5.48 -26.26
CA ASP A 122 9.49 6.47 -26.74
C ASP A 122 9.49 7.72 -25.85
N ALA A 123 9.22 8.91 -26.40
CA ALA A 123 9.10 10.12 -25.62
C ALA A 123 7.87 10.07 -24.71
N LEU A 124 8.03 10.49 -23.44
CA LEU A 124 6.92 10.72 -22.52
C LEU A 124 6.37 12.12 -22.74
N THR A 125 5.07 12.25 -22.97
CA THR A 125 4.43 13.52 -23.28
C THR A 125 3.26 13.85 -22.34
N ALA A 126 2.81 15.11 -22.35
CA ALA A 126 1.65 15.57 -21.61
C ALA A 126 0.37 14.79 -21.99
N GLU A 127 0.24 14.38 -23.25
CA GLU A 127 -0.89 13.57 -23.72
C GLU A 127 -0.96 12.19 -23.06
N ASP A 128 0.18 11.62 -22.64
CA ASP A 128 0.19 10.32 -21.94
C ASP A 128 -0.42 10.45 -20.54
N PHE A 129 -0.17 11.60 -19.86
CA PHE A 129 -0.81 11.93 -18.59
C PHE A 129 -2.29 12.25 -18.75
N VAL A 130 -2.68 13.02 -19.77
CA VAL A 130 -4.11 13.28 -20.09
C VAL A 130 -4.84 11.96 -20.30
N ALA A 131 -4.27 11.07 -21.10
CA ALA A 131 -4.86 9.75 -21.38
C ALA A 131 -4.95 8.89 -20.11
N GLY A 132 -3.91 8.91 -19.26
CA GLY A 132 -3.90 8.18 -17.99
C GLY A 132 -4.98 8.66 -17.02
N LEU A 133 -5.06 9.97 -16.78
CA LEU A 133 -6.03 10.58 -15.88
C LEU A 133 -7.47 10.37 -16.38
N ARG A 134 -7.74 10.56 -17.67
CA ARG A 134 -9.06 10.28 -18.27
C ARG A 134 -9.45 8.82 -18.15
N ARG A 135 -8.51 7.89 -18.42
CA ARG A 135 -8.75 6.46 -18.26
C ARG A 135 -9.03 6.08 -16.80
N SER A 136 -8.32 6.67 -15.85
CA SER A 136 -8.54 6.41 -14.42
C SER A 136 -9.90 6.92 -13.94
N ALA A 137 -10.39 8.05 -14.49
CA ALA A 137 -11.72 8.59 -14.20
C ALA A 137 -12.86 7.83 -14.87
N ASP A 138 -12.60 7.15 -16.00
CA ASP A 138 -13.59 6.43 -16.79
C ASP A 138 -14.14 5.21 -16.03
N PRO A 139 -15.46 5.14 -15.75
CA PRO A 139 -16.07 3.99 -15.08
C PRO A 139 -15.88 2.67 -15.85
N ALA A 140 -15.70 2.69 -17.18
CA ALA A 140 -15.39 1.50 -17.97
C ALA A 140 -14.04 0.85 -17.63
N THR A 141 -13.10 1.61 -17.07
CA THR A 141 -11.82 1.10 -16.57
C THR A 141 -12.02 0.24 -15.32
N GLY A 142 -13.01 0.55 -14.50
CA GLY A 142 -13.25 -0.10 -13.22
C GLY A 142 -12.19 0.25 -12.19
N SER A 143 -11.71 1.49 -12.19
CA SER A 143 -10.75 1.98 -11.20
C SER A 143 -11.35 1.95 -9.80
N ARG A 144 -10.59 1.39 -8.85
CA ARG A 144 -10.95 1.37 -7.43
C ARG A 144 -10.57 2.67 -6.72
N TYR A 145 -9.75 3.50 -7.37
CA TYR A 145 -9.23 4.77 -6.87
C TYR A 145 -9.67 5.97 -7.70
N ALA A 146 -10.75 5.86 -8.49
CA ALA A 146 -11.26 6.98 -9.29
C ALA A 146 -11.58 8.22 -8.42
N GLN A 147 -11.97 8.02 -7.15
CA GLN A 147 -12.23 9.10 -6.19
C GLN A 147 -10.99 9.95 -5.88
N ILE A 148 -9.76 9.45 -6.07
CA ILE A 148 -8.54 10.25 -5.85
C ILE A 148 -8.44 11.41 -6.85
N LEU A 149 -9.13 11.30 -7.99
CA LEU A 149 -9.23 12.35 -8.99
C LEU A 149 -10.31 13.39 -8.68
N SER A 150 -11.11 13.18 -7.60
CA SER A 150 -12.24 14.06 -7.28
C SER A 150 -11.91 15.55 -7.17
N PRO A 151 -10.68 15.99 -6.82
CA PRO A 151 -10.35 17.42 -6.86
C PRO A 151 -10.34 18.00 -8.28
N ILE A 152 -10.13 17.20 -9.32
CA ILE A 152 -10.12 17.67 -10.72
C ILE A 152 -11.56 17.96 -11.15
N ALA A 153 -11.79 19.11 -11.77
CA ALA A 153 -13.11 19.50 -12.23
C ALA A 153 -13.71 18.44 -13.19
N HIS A 154 -14.98 18.13 -12.97
CA HIS A 154 -15.79 17.12 -13.65
C HIS A 154 -15.44 15.64 -13.32
N ALA A 155 -14.43 15.37 -12.50
CA ALA A 155 -14.05 13.96 -12.20
C ALA A 155 -15.19 13.17 -11.54
N ALA A 156 -15.94 13.78 -10.62
CA ALA A 156 -17.04 13.13 -9.92
C ALA A 156 -18.21 12.77 -10.87
N GLU A 157 -18.53 13.67 -11.81
CA GLU A 157 -19.58 13.47 -12.81
C GLU A 157 -19.18 12.36 -13.81
N ILE A 158 -17.91 12.32 -14.19
CA ILE A 158 -17.36 11.30 -15.09
C ILE A 158 -17.39 9.94 -14.41
N SER A 159 -16.87 9.85 -13.17
CA SER A 159 -16.88 8.59 -12.41
C SER A 159 -18.28 8.05 -12.14
N ALA A 160 -19.28 8.94 -12.05
CA ALA A 160 -20.69 8.59 -11.96
C ALA A 160 -21.36 8.27 -13.32
N GLY A 161 -20.62 8.31 -14.43
CA GLY A 161 -21.11 8.06 -15.78
C GLY A 161 -22.04 9.14 -16.33
N ARG A 162 -22.05 10.35 -15.75
CA ARG A 162 -22.87 11.48 -16.21
C ARG A 162 -22.20 12.33 -17.27
N LEU A 163 -20.88 12.30 -17.33
CA LEU A 163 -20.06 12.99 -18.33
C LEU A 163 -19.06 12.01 -18.97
N PRO A 164 -18.67 12.23 -20.22
CA PRO A 164 -17.64 11.42 -20.86
C PRO A 164 -16.24 11.79 -20.35
N PRO A 165 -15.26 10.85 -20.37
CA PRO A 165 -13.90 11.05 -19.85
C PRO A 165 -13.16 12.24 -20.48
N GLU A 166 -13.46 12.60 -21.72
CA GLU A 166 -12.86 13.72 -22.46
C GLU A 166 -13.12 15.08 -21.79
N GLN A 167 -14.17 15.18 -20.97
CA GLN A 167 -14.52 16.41 -20.25
C GLN A 167 -13.77 16.57 -18.92
N LEU A 168 -12.94 15.60 -18.53
CA LEU A 168 -12.05 15.80 -17.39
C LEU A 168 -11.18 17.04 -17.66
N ALA A 169 -11.11 17.94 -16.70
CA ALA A 169 -10.41 19.22 -16.86
C ALA A 169 -8.88 19.06 -16.81
N VAL A 170 -8.35 18.30 -17.74
CA VAL A 170 -6.94 18.06 -17.98
C VAL A 170 -6.63 18.29 -19.46
N GLU A 171 -5.57 19.03 -19.74
CA GLU A 171 -5.25 19.47 -21.09
C GLU A 171 -3.73 19.51 -21.32
N ALA A 172 -3.27 18.90 -22.40
CA ALA A 172 -1.90 19.09 -22.88
C ALA A 172 -1.85 20.39 -23.71
N LEU A 173 -1.16 21.40 -23.20
CA LEU A 173 -0.97 22.68 -23.90
C LEU A 173 0.06 22.53 -25.02
N ASP A 174 1.05 21.68 -24.79
CA ASP A 174 2.04 21.20 -25.77
C ASP A 174 2.59 19.84 -25.31
N ALA A 175 3.62 19.32 -25.96
CA ALA A 175 4.18 18.01 -25.66
C ALA A 175 4.73 17.88 -24.22
N HIS A 176 5.09 18.99 -23.59
CA HIS A 176 5.76 19.01 -22.27
C HIS A 176 5.04 19.90 -21.24
N THR A 177 3.89 20.46 -21.57
CA THR A 177 3.13 21.32 -20.66
C THR A 177 1.72 20.76 -20.47
N LEU A 178 1.39 20.40 -19.24
CA LEU A 178 0.09 19.87 -18.84
C LEU A 178 -0.61 20.86 -17.91
N ARG A 179 -1.86 21.21 -18.21
CA ARG A 179 -2.73 21.98 -17.32
C ARG A 179 -3.78 21.08 -16.70
N ILE A 180 -3.99 21.23 -15.39
CA ILE A 180 -5.05 20.56 -14.63
C ILE A 180 -5.84 21.63 -13.87
N ARG A 181 -7.17 21.68 -14.08
CA ARG A 181 -8.04 22.57 -13.35
C ARG A 181 -8.80 21.81 -12.27
N LEU A 182 -8.77 22.36 -11.05
CA LEU A 182 -9.46 21.81 -9.88
C LEU A 182 -10.84 22.43 -9.72
N GLN A 183 -11.74 21.73 -9.03
CA GLN A 183 -13.06 22.25 -8.66
C GLN A 183 -13.03 23.12 -7.39
N GLY A 184 -11.94 23.07 -6.61
CA GLY A 184 -11.72 23.85 -5.41
C GLY A 184 -10.25 23.80 -4.99
N PRO A 185 -9.79 24.77 -4.15
CA PRO A 185 -8.42 24.79 -3.66
C PRO A 185 -8.07 23.50 -2.94
N THR A 186 -7.01 22.81 -3.40
CA THR A 186 -6.59 21.51 -2.86
C THR A 186 -5.10 21.53 -2.59
N PRO A 187 -4.65 21.98 -1.39
CA PRO A 187 -3.22 22.14 -1.09
C PRO A 187 -2.41 20.84 -1.17
N TYR A 188 -3.06 19.71 -0.95
CA TYR A 188 -2.45 18.37 -1.02
C TYR A 188 -2.46 17.76 -2.43
N PHE A 189 -2.98 18.47 -3.45
CA PHE A 189 -3.11 17.95 -4.81
C PHE A 189 -1.79 17.42 -5.41
N PRO A 190 -0.64 18.10 -5.23
CA PRO A 190 0.64 17.53 -5.69
C PRO A 190 0.95 16.17 -5.07
N GLY A 191 0.59 15.93 -3.80
CA GLY A 191 0.77 14.63 -3.14
C GLY A 191 -0.09 13.52 -3.76
N LEU A 192 -1.32 13.85 -4.22
CA LEU A 192 -2.19 12.90 -4.93
C LEU A 192 -1.58 12.39 -6.23
N LEU A 193 -0.79 13.23 -6.91
CA LEU A 193 -0.19 12.91 -8.21
C LEU A 193 1.02 11.97 -8.11
N ALA A 194 1.44 11.60 -6.89
CA ALA A 194 2.38 10.53 -6.62
C ALA A 194 1.71 9.14 -6.46
N HIS A 195 0.37 9.09 -6.49
CA HIS A 195 -0.37 7.84 -6.37
C HIS A 195 -0.50 7.11 -7.71
N PRO A 196 -0.34 5.76 -7.76
CA PRO A 196 -0.39 4.99 -9.01
C PRO A 196 -1.62 5.23 -9.89
N ALA A 197 -2.80 5.49 -9.30
CA ALA A 197 -4.02 5.77 -10.07
C ALA A 197 -3.94 7.05 -10.93
N THR A 198 -2.94 7.92 -10.72
CA THR A 198 -2.71 9.15 -11.50
C THR A 198 -1.57 9.03 -12.51
N PHE A 199 -0.92 7.86 -12.59
CA PHE A 199 0.24 7.66 -13.45
C PHE A 199 -0.14 7.68 -14.94
N PRO A 200 0.80 8.04 -15.82
CA PRO A 200 0.56 8.04 -17.26
C PRO A 200 0.42 6.61 -17.77
N ILE A 201 -0.11 6.45 -18.98
CA ILE A 201 -0.28 5.16 -19.65
C ILE A 201 0.34 5.19 -21.04
N HIS A 202 1.12 4.16 -21.37
CA HIS A 202 1.65 4.00 -22.71
C HIS A 202 0.55 3.54 -23.67
N ARG A 203 -0.06 4.50 -24.37
CA ARG A 203 -1.23 4.29 -25.23
C ARG A 203 -1.01 3.23 -26.30
N PRO A 204 0.16 3.17 -27.02
CA PRO A 204 0.39 2.13 -28.01
C PRO A 204 0.33 0.71 -27.43
N SER A 205 0.89 0.48 -26.24
CA SER A 205 0.82 -0.82 -25.55
C SER A 205 -0.61 -1.17 -25.16
N LEU A 206 -1.35 -0.20 -24.59
CA LEU A 206 -2.75 -0.40 -24.22
C LEU A 206 -3.63 -0.75 -25.44
N LEU A 207 -3.46 -0.03 -26.54
CA LEU A 207 -4.21 -0.29 -27.79
C LEU A 207 -3.87 -1.66 -28.38
N ARG A 208 -2.60 -2.06 -28.33
CA ARG A 208 -2.12 -3.32 -28.91
C ARG A 208 -2.56 -4.54 -28.13
N TYR A 209 -2.51 -4.47 -26.78
CA TYR A 209 -2.65 -5.64 -25.91
C TYR A 209 -3.92 -5.61 -25.03
N GLY A 210 -4.71 -4.53 -25.08
CA GLY A 210 -5.88 -4.37 -24.23
C GLY A 210 -5.55 -4.55 -22.75
N ARG A 211 -6.30 -5.38 -22.02
CA ARG A 211 -6.09 -5.64 -20.60
C ARG A 211 -4.78 -6.36 -20.27
N ASP A 212 -4.15 -6.99 -21.27
CA ASP A 212 -2.89 -7.73 -21.07
C ASP A 212 -1.64 -6.86 -21.21
N PHE A 213 -1.78 -5.54 -21.39
CA PHE A 213 -0.63 -4.64 -21.53
C PHE A 213 0.28 -4.64 -20.28
N ALA A 214 -0.27 -4.92 -19.10
CA ALA A 214 0.42 -4.92 -17.82
C ALA A 214 1.11 -6.26 -17.49
N ARG A 215 1.44 -7.07 -18.50
CA ARG A 215 2.12 -8.37 -18.35
C ARG A 215 3.59 -8.30 -18.74
N PRO A 216 4.45 -9.23 -18.27
CA PRO A 216 5.84 -9.35 -18.72
C PRO A 216 5.95 -9.33 -20.25
N GLY A 217 6.95 -8.59 -20.78
CA GLY A 217 7.18 -8.42 -22.22
C GLY A 217 6.19 -7.51 -22.96
N ARG A 218 5.19 -6.95 -22.26
CA ARG A 218 4.18 -6.02 -22.81
C ARG A 218 4.07 -4.71 -22.07
N LEU A 219 4.40 -4.72 -20.76
CA LEU A 219 4.35 -3.55 -19.91
C LEU A 219 5.46 -2.59 -20.33
N VAL A 220 5.07 -1.36 -20.64
CA VAL A 220 5.95 -0.22 -20.91
C VAL A 220 5.63 0.83 -19.85
N GLY A 221 6.55 1.01 -18.91
CA GLY A 221 6.48 1.98 -17.83
C GLY A 221 7.42 3.15 -18.06
N ASN A 222 7.33 4.18 -17.21
CA ASN A 222 8.19 5.35 -17.23
C ASN A 222 9.01 5.51 -15.93
N GLY A 223 8.97 4.50 -15.04
CA GLY A 223 9.70 4.47 -13.78
C GLY A 223 11.16 4.05 -13.91
N ALA A 224 11.84 3.97 -12.77
CA ALA A 224 13.25 3.61 -12.69
C ALA A 224 13.54 2.15 -13.08
N TYR A 225 12.53 1.31 -13.10
CA TYR A 225 12.66 -0.12 -13.42
C TYR A 225 11.66 -0.56 -14.48
N GLN A 226 11.97 -1.70 -15.13
CA GLN A 226 11.15 -2.40 -16.10
C GLN A 226 10.74 -3.76 -15.57
N LEU A 227 9.53 -4.21 -15.89
CA LEU A 227 9.07 -5.56 -15.55
C LEU A 227 9.83 -6.60 -16.38
N ARG A 228 10.65 -7.41 -15.71
CA ARG A 228 11.38 -8.52 -16.32
C ARG A 228 10.51 -9.77 -16.36
N ASP A 229 9.97 -10.16 -15.18
CA ASP A 229 9.20 -11.38 -15.03
C ASP A 229 8.21 -11.30 -13.86
N TRP A 230 7.16 -12.10 -13.94
CA TRP A 230 6.17 -12.26 -12.88
C TRP A 230 5.76 -13.73 -12.78
N VAL A 231 6.36 -14.43 -11.81
CA VAL A 231 6.04 -15.81 -11.48
C VAL A 231 5.07 -15.79 -10.29
N VAL A 232 3.81 -16.11 -10.56
CA VAL A 232 2.71 -16.05 -9.57
C VAL A 232 3.07 -16.87 -8.33
N GLN A 233 2.83 -16.32 -7.14
CA GLN A 233 3.15 -16.88 -5.82
C GLN A 233 4.64 -17.14 -5.58
N SER A 234 5.52 -16.61 -6.41
CA SER A 234 6.97 -16.76 -6.27
C SER A 234 7.67 -15.41 -6.21
N GLN A 235 7.63 -14.65 -7.29
CA GLN A 235 8.31 -13.36 -7.35
C GLN A 235 7.83 -12.48 -8.50
N VAL A 236 7.99 -11.16 -8.33
CA VAL A 236 7.98 -10.17 -9.41
C VAL A 236 9.38 -9.60 -9.53
N SER A 237 10.01 -9.76 -10.69
CA SER A 237 11.39 -9.33 -10.94
C SER A 237 11.42 -8.12 -11.84
N LEU A 238 12.13 -7.08 -11.40
CA LEU A 238 12.34 -5.86 -12.13
C LEU A 238 13.81 -5.69 -12.46
N VAL A 239 14.12 -5.01 -13.57
CA VAL A 239 15.48 -4.62 -13.95
C VAL A 239 15.53 -3.12 -14.18
N ARG A 240 16.68 -2.52 -13.95
CA ARG A 240 16.94 -1.10 -14.14
C ARG A 240 16.54 -0.65 -15.55
N ASN A 241 15.88 0.51 -15.64
CA ASN A 241 15.42 1.11 -16.88
C ASN A 241 16.45 2.13 -17.38
N PRO A 242 17.22 1.84 -18.45
CA PRO A 242 18.26 2.73 -18.95
C PRO A 242 17.70 4.00 -19.61
N TYR A 243 16.38 4.06 -19.86
CA TYR A 243 15.71 5.23 -20.40
C TYR A 243 15.11 6.13 -19.33
N TYR A 244 15.21 5.75 -18.05
CA TYR A 244 14.74 6.58 -16.96
C TYR A 244 15.52 7.89 -16.89
N TRP A 245 14.85 9.02 -16.78
CA TRP A 245 15.48 10.34 -16.83
C TRP A 245 16.56 10.55 -15.75
N ASN A 246 16.45 9.86 -14.62
CA ASN A 246 17.37 9.93 -13.48
C ASN A 246 18.19 8.63 -13.30
N ASP A 247 18.35 7.84 -14.34
CA ASP A 247 19.04 6.54 -14.30
C ASP A 247 20.46 6.63 -13.71
N ALA A 248 21.18 7.71 -13.95
CA ALA A 248 22.53 7.93 -13.39
C ALA A 248 22.59 7.89 -11.85
N HIS A 249 21.47 8.12 -11.16
CA HIS A 249 21.37 8.06 -9.69
C HIS A 249 20.70 6.78 -9.18
N THR A 250 20.29 5.87 -10.05
CA THR A 250 19.71 4.58 -9.70
C THR A 250 20.83 3.56 -9.51
N ALA A 251 21.06 3.12 -8.28
CA ALA A 251 22.17 2.23 -7.93
C ALA A 251 21.82 0.73 -8.08
N ILE A 252 20.57 0.35 -7.79
CA ILE A 252 20.11 -1.05 -7.82
C ILE A 252 19.90 -1.50 -9.28
N ASP A 253 20.50 -2.61 -9.66
CA ASP A 253 20.37 -3.18 -11.02
C ASP A 253 19.13 -4.03 -11.19
N SER A 254 18.73 -4.76 -10.12
CA SER A 254 17.59 -5.66 -10.12
C SER A 254 16.83 -5.59 -8.79
N VAL A 255 15.49 -5.53 -8.85
CA VAL A 255 14.61 -5.59 -7.68
C VAL A 255 13.74 -6.84 -7.76
N ILE A 256 13.71 -7.62 -6.68
CA ILE A 256 12.91 -8.84 -6.59
C ILE A 256 11.89 -8.67 -5.46
N TYR A 257 10.63 -8.52 -5.82
CA TYR A 257 9.52 -8.52 -4.89
C TYR A 257 9.05 -9.95 -4.64
N VAL A 258 9.02 -10.34 -3.37
CA VAL A 258 8.68 -11.70 -2.94
C VAL A 258 7.35 -11.68 -2.20
N PRO A 259 6.25 -12.12 -2.82
CA PRO A 259 4.95 -12.23 -2.15
C PRO A 259 5.02 -13.23 -0.99
N THR A 260 4.60 -12.80 0.20
CA THR A 260 4.51 -13.67 1.37
C THR A 260 3.43 -13.15 2.31
N GLU A 261 2.25 -13.81 2.34
CA GLU A 261 1.13 -13.37 3.17
C GLU A 261 1.36 -13.63 4.67
N ASP A 262 2.06 -14.72 5.00
CA ASP A 262 2.36 -15.08 6.38
C ASP A 262 3.63 -14.39 6.86
N LEU A 263 3.47 -13.38 7.71
CA LEU A 263 4.57 -12.58 8.26
C LEU A 263 5.58 -13.40 9.08
N SER A 264 5.16 -14.54 9.67
CA SER A 264 6.09 -15.41 10.39
C SER A 264 6.99 -16.20 9.42
N SER A 265 6.48 -16.58 8.27
CA SER A 265 7.26 -17.18 7.18
C SER A 265 8.19 -16.16 6.55
N GLU A 266 7.74 -14.93 6.34
CA GLU A 266 8.58 -13.85 5.85
C GLU A 266 9.75 -13.54 6.80
N LEU A 267 9.50 -13.47 8.10
CA LEU A 267 10.53 -13.29 9.12
C LEU A 267 11.58 -14.42 9.10
N LYS A 268 11.17 -15.67 8.85
CA LYS A 268 12.10 -16.81 8.68
C LYS A 268 12.98 -16.63 7.44
N ARG A 269 12.41 -16.19 6.33
CA ARG A 269 13.13 -15.91 5.08
C ARG A 269 14.16 -14.78 5.27
N TYR A 270 13.79 -13.70 5.95
CA TYR A 270 14.71 -12.62 6.30
C TYR A 270 15.88 -13.14 7.16
N ARG A 271 15.61 -13.97 8.15
CA ARG A 271 16.64 -14.60 8.98
C ARG A 271 17.56 -15.52 8.19
N ALA A 272 17.04 -16.18 7.17
CA ALA A 272 17.82 -17.05 6.28
C ALA A 272 18.65 -16.26 5.24
N GLY A 273 18.54 -14.92 5.19
CA GLY A 273 19.22 -14.09 4.20
C GLY A 273 18.59 -14.14 2.81
N GLU A 274 17.33 -14.60 2.71
CA GLU A 274 16.58 -14.61 1.44
C GLU A 274 15.95 -13.27 1.10
N LEU A 275 15.81 -12.37 2.09
CA LEU A 275 15.26 -11.04 1.96
C LEU A 275 16.20 -10.01 2.56
N ASP A 276 16.30 -8.85 1.91
CA ASP A 276 17.06 -7.69 2.37
C ASP A 276 16.19 -6.76 3.22
N VAL A 277 14.89 -6.68 2.90
CA VAL A 277 13.88 -5.91 3.63
C VAL A 277 12.60 -6.75 3.77
N THR A 278 11.95 -6.71 4.93
CA THR A 278 10.64 -7.33 5.11
C THR A 278 9.51 -6.36 4.74
N TYR A 279 8.36 -6.89 4.29
CA TYR A 279 7.13 -6.13 4.15
C TYR A 279 6.60 -5.62 5.49
N ALA A 280 6.64 -6.49 6.50
CA ALA A 280 6.33 -6.16 7.88
C ALA A 280 6.86 -7.25 8.83
N ILE A 281 6.75 -7.00 10.14
CA ILE A 281 6.97 -8.05 11.15
C ILE A 281 5.66 -8.46 11.82
N PRO A 282 5.53 -9.71 12.31
CA PRO A 282 4.39 -10.12 13.13
C PRO A 282 4.33 -9.26 14.41
N MET A 283 3.24 -8.55 14.65
CA MET A 283 3.07 -7.71 15.84
C MET A 283 3.21 -8.53 17.13
N SER A 284 2.73 -9.76 17.12
CA SER A 284 2.85 -10.70 18.23
C SER A 284 4.29 -11.09 18.58
N GLN A 285 5.25 -10.82 17.72
CA GLN A 285 6.67 -11.11 17.91
C GLN A 285 7.52 -9.85 18.03
N ALA A 286 6.92 -8.66 18.02
CA ALA A 286 7.64 -7.37 17.97
C ALA A 286 8.68 -7.22 19.07
N ARG A 287 8.37 -7.62 20.33
CA ARG A 287 9.32 -7.57 21.45
C ARG A 287 10.51 -8.50 21.26
N TRP A 288 10.27 -9.70 20.76
CA TRP A 288 11.33 -10.67 20.49
C TRP A 288 12.20 -10.20 19.31
N VAL A 289 11.59 -9.71 18.23
CA VAL A 289 12.29 -9.14 17.07
C VAL A 289 13.17 -7.96 17.49
N ARG A 290 12.64 -7.05 18.32
CA ARG A 290 13.41 -5.92 18.86
C ARG A 290 14.64 -6.38 19.65
N GLY A 291 14.51 -7.43 20.44
CA GLY A 291 15.64 -8.00 21.22
C GLY A 291 16.69 -8.69 20.35
N LEU A 292 16.29 -9.29 19.22
CA LEU A 292 17.17 -10.06 18.36
C LEU A 292 17.88 -9.21 17.30
N PHE A 293 17.13 -8.31 16.65
CA PHE A 293 17.62 -7.58 15.47
C PHE A 293 18.04 -6.13 15.77
N GLY A 294 17.61 -5.57 16.91
CA GLY A 294 18.08 -4.26 17.38
C GLY A 294 17.96 -3.17 16.31
N ALA A 295 19.11 -2.75 15.76
CA ALA A 295 19.20 -1.68 14.78
C ALA A 295 18.66 -2.03 13.37
N GLU A 296 18.42 -3.30 13.07
CA GLU A 296 17.75 -3.69 11.82
C GLU A 296 16.24 -3.43 11.87
N LEU A 297 15.66 -3.26 13.07
CA LEU A 297 14.23 -3.02 13.24
C LEU A 297 13.90 -1.54 13.17
N HIS A 298 13.17 -1.16 12.15
CA HIS A 298 12.58 0.16 11.94
C HIS A 298 11.13 0.16 12.42
N LEU A 299 10.81 1.03 13.37
CA LEU A 299 9.45 1.30 13.86
C LEU A 299 9.21 2.79 13.78
N ALA A 300 8.21 3.21 13.01
CA ALA A 300 7.91 4.61 12.78
C ALA A 300 6.40 4.87 12.74
N PRO A 301 5.96 6.12 13.01
CA PRO A 301 4.58 6.51 12.78
C PRO A 301 4.17 6.23 11.34
N TYR A 302 2.94 5.69 11.18
CA TYR A 302 2.37 5.36 9.89
C TYR A 302 0.96 5.92 9.78
N LEU A 303 0.65 6.60 8.70
CA LEU A 303 -0.68 7.17 8.48
C LEU A 303 -1.68 6.04 8.19
N GLY A 304 -2.04 5.32 9.22
CA GLY A 304 -2.94 4.18 9.12
C GLY A 304 -3.81 4.00 10.35
N SER A 305 -5.05 3.60 10.12
CA SER A 305 -6.04 3.34 11.16
C SER A 305 -6.66 1.96 11.00
N TYR A 306 -6.88 1.31 12.14
CA TYR A 306 -7.54 0.02 12.24
C TYR A 306 -8.80 0.15 13.10
N TRP A 307 -9.92 -0.32 12.58
CA TRP A 307 -11.22 -0.27 13.29
C TRP A 307 -12.07 -1.50 13.03
N TYR A 308 -13.19 -1.58 13.71
CA TYR A 308 -14.32 -2.39 13.28
C TYR A 308 -15.46 -1.48 12.83
N GLY A 309 -16.00 -1.73 11.63
CA GLY A 309 -17.16 -1.04 11.08
C GLY A 309 -18.47 -1.72 11.52
N TYR A 310 -19.51 -0.92 11.72
CA TYR A 310 -20.86 -1.41 11.88
C TYR A 310 -21.61 -1.34 10.56
N ASN A 311 -22.38 -2.37 10.24
CA ASN A 311 -23.31 -2.28 9.12
C ASN A 311 -24.54 -1.45 9.52
N LEU A 312 -24.57 -0.19 9.11
CA LEU A 312 -25.64 0.76 9.40
C LEU A 312 -26.82 0.68 8.40
N SER A 313 -26.80 -0.26 7.45
CA SER A 313 -27.93 -0.44 6.53
C SER A 313 -29.11 -1.13 7.19
N ARG A 314 -28.93 -1.77 8.37
CA ARG A 314 -29.95 -2.57 9.06
C ARG A 314 -29.78 -2.58 10.59
N ALA A 315 -30.85 -3.01 11.27
CA ALA A 315 -30.83 -3.29 12.72
C ALA A 315 -29.78 -4.39 13.04
N PRO A 316 -29.24 -4.42 14.28
CA PRO A 316 -29.55 -3.48 15.37
C PRO A 316 -28.72 -2.20 15.30
N PHE A 317 -27.68 -2.13 14.46
CA PHE A 317 -26.71 -1.04 14.50
C PHE A 317 -27.23 0.24 13.85
N LYS A 318 -28.11 0.15 12.84
CA LYS A 318 -28.74 1.30 12.19
C LYS A 318 -29.49 2.19 13.20
N ASP A 319 -30.24 1.56 14.08
CA ASP A 319 -31.26 2.24 14.89
C ASP A 319 -30.78 2.54 16.31
N SER A 320 -29.64 2.01 16.76
CA SER A 320 -29.17 2.15 18.14
C SER A 320 -27.75 2.70 18.24
N LEU A 321 -27.66 4.03 18.41
CA LEU A 321 -26.39 4.69 18.75
C LEU A 321 -25.87 4.21 20.12
N GLN A 322 -26.78 4.01 21.11
CA GLN A 322 -26.41 3.52 22.44
C GLN A 322 -25.70 2.17 22.37
N LEU A 323 -26.16 1.28 21.50
CA LEU A 323 -25.53 -0.02 21.32
C LEU A 323 -24.11 0.11 20.76
N ARG A 324 -23.92 0.95 19.71
CA ARG A 324 -22.61 1.19 19.12
C ARG A 324 -21.63 1.78 20.14
N GLN A 325 -22.09 2.76 20.92
CA GLN A 325 -21.29 3.37 21.98
C GLN A 325 -20.94 2.37 23.10
N ALA A 326 -21.91 1.55 23.54
CA ALA A 326 -21.69 0.53 24.56
C ALA A 326 -20.59 -0.46 24.15
N LEU A 327 -20.66 -0.97 22.93
CA LEU A 327 -19.66 -1.91 22.40
C LEU A 327 -18.28 -1.24 22.30
N SER A 328 -18.20 0.03 21.89
CA SER A 328 -16.94 0.76 21.80
C SER A 328 -16.31 1.01 23.17
N MET A 329 -17.10 1.46 24.16
CA MET A 329 -16.62 1.75 25.51
C MET A 329 -16.16 0.50 26.27
N ALA A 330 -16.71 -0.69 25.94
CA ALA A 330 -16.33 -1.94 26.57
C ALA A 330 -14.97 -2.49 26.12
N ILE A 331 -14.36 -1.92 25.07
CA ILE A 331 -13.05 -2.34 24.58
C ILE A 331 -11.94 -1.58 25.30
N ASP A 332 -10.97 -2.33 25.83
CA ASP A 332 -9.75 -1.82 26.41
C ASP A 332 -8.65 -1.81 25.35
N ARG A 333 -8.43 -0.65 24.74
CA ARG A 333 -7.47 -0.44 23.64
C ARG A 333 -6.03 -0.52 24.10
N ASP A 334 -5.76 -0.11 25.35
CA ASP A 334 -4.41 -0.16 25.92
C ASP A 334 -3.96 -1.62 26.10
N ILE A 335 -4.85 -2.51 26.55
CA ILE A 335 -4.56 -3.96 26.61
C ILE A 335 -4.27 -4.52 25.22
N ILE A 336 -5.01 -4.08 24.18
CA ILE A 336 -4.78 -4.54 22.82
C ILE A 336 -3.40 -4.04 22.34
N ALA A 337 -3.11 -2.76 22.46
CA ALA A 337 -1.86 -2.18 21.98
C ALA A 337 -0.63 -2.73 22.75
N ASP A 338 -0.67 -2.69 24.09
CA ASP A 338 0.50 -3.01 24.91
C ASP A 338 0.72 -4.52 25.09
N LYS A 339 -0.36 -5.28 25.34
CA LYS A 339 -0.24 -6.70 25.70
C LYS A 339 -0.38 -7.61 24.50
N LEU A 340 -1.38 -7.35 23.65
CA LEU A 340 -1.61 -8.20 22.49
C LEU A 340 -0.66 -7.88 21.34
N LEU A 341 -0.47 -6.58 21.01
CA LEU A 341 0.35 -6.11 19.88
C LEU A 341 1.79 -5.72 20.33
N GLN A 342 2.11 -5.91 21.62
CA GLN A 342 3.46 -5.75 22.19
C GLN A 342 4.10 -4.37 21.99
N GLY A 343 3.27 -3.31 21.94
CA GLY A 343 3.70 -1.94 21.70
C GLY A 343 4.12 -1.66 20.26
N ALA A 344 3.58 -2.40 19.29
CA ALA A 344 3.78 -2.17 17.86
C ALA A 344 2.55 -1.48 17.21
N ALA A 345 1.77 -0.76 18.00
CA ALA A 345 0.60 0.02 17.57
C ALA A 345 0.22 1.02 18.68
N LEU A 346 -0.42 2.13 18.30
CA LEU A 346 -0.91 3.14 19.24
C LEU A 346 -2.43 2.97 19.46
N PRO A 347 -2.96 3.02 20.71
CA PRO A 347 -4.39 2.97 20.95
C PRO A 347 -5.14 4.07 20.19
N ALA A 348 -6.22 3.74 19.48
CA ALA A 348 -7.00 4.70 18.71
C ALA A 348 -8.41 4.88 19.25
N TYR A 349 -8.81 6.13 19.41
CA TYR A 349 -10.17 6.56 19.75
C TYR A 349 -10.79 7.42 18.65
N GLY A 350 -9.98 7.84 17.66
CA GLY A 350 -10.35 8.57 16.45
C GLY A 350 -10.01 7.78 15.18
N LEU A 351 -10.32 8.38 14.04
CA LEU A 351 -10.04 7.80 12.72
C LEU A 351 -8.72 8.33 12.14
N VAL A 352 -8.47 9.65 12.27
CA VAL A 352 -7.27 10.29 11.69
C VAL A 352 -6.07 10.07 12.60
N PRO A 353 -4.96 9.47 12.10
CA PRO A 353 -3.79 9.16 12.92
C PRO A 353 -3.05 10.42 13.43
N PRO A 354 -2.35 10.31 14.56
CA PRO A 354 -1.41 11.34 14.99
C PRO A 354 -0.26 11.49 13.98
N GLY A 355 0.21 12.73 13.81
CA GLY A 355 1.27 13.06 12.84
C GLY A 355 0.75 13.43 11.45
N THR A 356 -0.56 13.31 11.18
CA THR A 356 -1.17 13.82 9.95
C THR A 356 -0.94 15.32 9.83
N TRP A 357 -0.49 15.76 8.65
CA TRP A 357 -0.15 17.16 8.38
C TRP A 357 -1.30 18.10 8.71
N ASN A 358 -0.98 19.20 9.40
CA ASN A 358 -1.92 20.26 9.77
C ASN A 358 -3.23 19.74 10.41
N TYR A 359 -3.13 18.75 11.32
CA TYR A 359 -4.31 18.15 11.94
C TYR A 359 -4.07 17.80 13.43
N THR A 360 -5.10 17.95 14.24
CA THR A 360 -5.12 17.50 15.63
C THR A 360 -6.08 16.32 15.77
N PRO A 361 -5.59 15.10 16.11
CA PRO A 361 -6.45 13.93 16.24
C PRO A 361 -7.61 14.15 17.20
N GLN A 362 -8.79 13.71 16.82
CA GLN A 362 -9.99 13.84 17.62
C GLN A 362 -10.28 12.56 18.40
N SER A 363 -10.94 12.69 19.53
CA SER A 363 -11.39 11.56 20.33
C SER A 363 -12.69 11.90 21.09
N PRO A 364 -13.56 10.92 21.35
CA PRO A 364 -14.76 11.17 22.15
C PRO A 364 -14.37 11.47 23.61
N PRO A 365 -15.15 12.29 24.35
CA PRO A 365 -14.81 12.70 25.72
C PRO A 365 -14.58 11.52 26.68
N TRP A 366 -15.26 10.41 26.49
CA TRP A 366 -15.14 9.20 27.31
C TRP A 366 -13.80 8.45 27.10
N ALA A 367 -13.03 8.77 26.09
CA ALA A 367 -11.71 8.16 25.88
C ALA A 367 -10.76 8.42 27.06
N ALA A 368 -10.87 9.60 27.67
CA ALA A 368 -10.08 9.99 28.86
C ALA A 368 -10.63 9.41 30.18
N TRP A 369 -11.76 8.71 30.17
CA TRP A 369 -12.31 8.18 31.43
C TRP A 369 -11.54 6.94 31.91
N PRO A 370 -11.44 6.73 33.24
CA PRO A 370 -10.96 5.46 33.78
C PRO A 370 -11.79 4.28 33.25
N ARG A 371 -11.14 3.14 33.09
CA ARG A 371 -11.76 1.92 32.53
C ARG A 371 -13.07 1.53 33.22
N ASP A 372 -13.10 1.57 34.56
CA ASP A 372 -14.29 1.17 35.33
C ASP A 372 -15.47 2.09 35.06
N ARG A 373 -15.24 3.41 34.92
CA ARG A 373 -16.27 4.37 34.52
C ARG A 373 -16.76 4.11 33.11
N ARG A 374 -15.85 3.86 32.15
CA ARG A 374 -16.23 3.51 30.79
C ARG A 374 -17.10 2.26 30.73
N LEU A 375 -16.71 1.22 31.49
CA LEU A 375 -17.46 -0.04 31.52
C LEU A 375 -18.83 0.09 32.21
N ALA A 376 -18.93 0.89 33.27
CA ALA A 376 -20.22 1.18 33.93
C ALA A 376 -21.18 1.88 32.95
N GLU A 377 -20.69 2.88 32.21
CA GLU A 377 -21.50 3.58 31.21
C GLU A 377 -21.84 2.68 30.02
N ALA A 378 -20.89 1.84 29.57
CA ALA A 378 -21.15 0.84 28.53
C ALA A 378 -22.34 -0.09 28.91
N ARG A 379 -22.37 -0.56 30.15
CA ARG A 379 -23.47 -1.40 30.68
C ARG A 379 -24.81 -0.65 30.70
N ARG A 380 -24.79 0.61 31.12
CA ARG A 380 -25.98 1.46 31.14
C ARG A 380 -26.56 1.65 29.72
N LEU A 381 -25.71 1.95 28.75
CA LEU A 381 -26.09 2.14 27.34
C LEU A 381 -26.56 0.82 26.71
N TYR A 382 -25.94 -0.30 27.05
CA TYR A 382 -26.31 -1.63 26.57
C TYR A 382 -27.71 -2.01 27.05
N ALA A 383 -28.01 -1.75 28.33
CA ALA A 383 -29.35 -1.96 28.89
C ALA A 383 -30.39 -1.01 28.24
N ALA A 384 -30.03 0.26 28.01
CA ALA A 384 -30.88 1.23 27.31
C ALA A 384 -31.19 0.82 25.86
N ALA A 385 -30.27 0.07 25.22
CA ALA A 385 -30.49 -0.51 23.90
C ALA A 385 -31.35 -1.80 23.92
N GLY A 386 -31.85 -2.22 25.07
CA GLY A 386 -32.77 -3.37 25.21
C GLY A 386 -32.08 -4.72 25.44
N TYR A 387 -30.78 -4.74 25.79
CA TYR A 387 -30.05 -5.99 26.03
C TYR A 387 -29.71 -6.18 27.50
N SER A 388 -29.66 -7.44 27.93
CA SER A 388 -29.34 -7.82 29.31
C SER A 388 -28.67 -9.19 29.38
N ALA A 389 -28.41 -9.69 30.59
CA ALA A 389 -27.89 -11.05 30.79
C ALA A 389 -28.88 -12.12 30.31
N ASP A 390 -30.19 -11.87 30.48
CA ASP A 390 -31.27 -12.79 30.06
C ASP A 390 -31.61 -12.63 28.57
N HIS A 391 -31.26 -11.49 27.98
CA HIS A 391 -31.49 -11.20 26.58
C HIS A 391 -30.20 -10.61 25.97
N PRO A 392 -29.14 -11.42 25.82
CA PRO A 392 -27.85 -10.94 25.33
C PRO A 392 -27.87 -10.65 23.82
N LEU A 393 -27.15 -9.64 23.42
CA LEU A 393 -26.87 -9.41 22.00
C LEU A 393 -26.11 -10.61 21.42
N GLN A 394 -26.60 -11.13 20.31
CA GLN A 394 -25.87 -12.05 19.45
C GLN A 394 -25.37 -11.28 18.21
N LEU A 395 -24.10 -11.34 17.90
CA LEU A 395 -23.54 -10.66 16.73
C LEU A 395 -22.47 -11.50 16.06
N GLU A 396 -22.27 -11.21 14.77
CA GLU A 396 -21.19 -11.74 13.97
C GLU A 396 -20.09 -10.69 13.79
N LEU A 397 -18.82 -11.09 14.05
CA LEU A 397 -17.65 -10.28 13.80
C LEU A 397 -16.80 -10.93 12.72
N ARG A 398 -16.70 -10.26 11.55
CA ARG A 398 -15.96 -10.72 10.37
C ARG A 398 -14.60 -10.08 10.28
N TYR A 399 -13.63 -10.88 9.85
CA TYR A 399 -12.28 -10.43 9.56
C TYR A 399 -11.64 -11.28 8.47
N ASN A 400 -10.70 -10.71 7.70
CA ASN A 400 -9.93 -11.47 6.72
C ASN A 400 -8.83 -12.30 7.39
N THR A 401 -8.46 -13.40 6.73
CA THR A 401 -7.46 -14.35 7.22
C THR A 401 -6.11 -13.66 7.45
N GLN A 402 -5.78 -13.51 8.72
CA GLN A 402 -4.47 -13.12 9.24
C GLN A 402 -4.45 -13.38 10.75
N GLU A 403 -3.33 -13.81 11.29
CA GLU A 403 -3.22 -14.23 12.69
C GLU A 403 -3.49 -13.07 13.68
N ASP A 404 -2.94 -11.87 13.43
CA ASP A 404 -3.19 -10.73 14.31
C ASP A 404 -4.66 -10.30 14.30
N HIS A 405 -5.35 -10.37 13.14
CA HIS A 405 -6.80 -10.08 13.08
C HIS A 405 -7.60 -11.08 13.90
N ARG A 406 -7.27 -12.36 13.83
CA ARG A 406 -7.89 -13.42 14.64
C ARG A 406 -7.70 -13.15 16.14
N ARG A 407 -6.48 -12.82 16.55
CA ARG A 407 -6.16 -12.54 17.96
C ARG A 407 -6.91 -11.31 18.48
N ILE A 408 -6.95 -10.22 17.71
CA ILE A 408 -7.66 -8.99 18.07
C ILE A 408 -9.16 -9.28 18.19
N ALA A 409 -9.77 -9.94 17.19
CA ALA A 409 -11.19 -10.30 17.21
C ALA A 409 -11.55 -11.18 18.42
N THR A 410 -10.67 -12.16 18.75
CA THR A 410 -10.86 -13.03 19.93
C THR A 410 -10.84 -12.25 21.24
N VAL A 411 -9.89 -11.32 21.39
CA VAL A 411 -9.78 -10.49 22.60
C VAL A 411 -10.98 -9.54 22.73
N ILE A 412 -11.42 -8.91 21.64
CA ILE A 412 -12.61 -8.05 21.64
C ILE A 412 -13.86 -8.84 21.99
N ALA A 413 -14.08 -10.01 21.40
CA ALA A 413 -15.21 -10.90 21.74
C ALA A 413 -15.20 -11.28 23.22
N ALA A 414 -14.02 -11.55 23.80
CA ALA A 414 -13.88 -11.83 25.22
C ALA A 414 -14.20 -10.60 26.10
N MET A 415 -13.74 -9.39 25.73
CA MET A 415 -14.08 -8.16 26.44
C MET A 415 -15.59 -7.88 26.41
N TRP A 416 -16.24 -8.04 25.27
CA TRP A 416 -17.69 -7.87 25.13
C TRP A 416 -18.46 -8.91 25.95
N LYS A 417 -18.02 -10.17 25.94
CA LYS A 417 -18.66 -11.22 26.76
C LYS A 417 -18.52 -10.92 28.25
N GLN A 418 -17.35 -10.57 28.73
CA GLN A 418 -17.09 -10.28 30.14
C GLN A 418 -17.73 -8.97 30.60
N GLY A 419 -17.71 -7.94 29.77
CA GLY A 419 -18.20 -6.61 30.09
C GLY A 419 -19.71 -6.47 30.00
N LEU A 420 -20.33 -7.05 28.96
CA LEU A 420 -21.70 -6.80 28.54
C LEU A 420 -22.55 -8.10 28.38
N GLY A 421 -21.94 -9.28 28.40
CA GLY A 421 -22.65 -10.55 28.15
C GLY A 421 -22.87 -10.85 26.65
N VAL A 422 -22.28 -10.10 25.73
CA VAL A 422 -22.48 -10.28 24.28
C VAL A 422 -21.96 -11.65 23.82
N GLN A 423 -22.71 -12.30 22.95
CA GLN A 423 -22.38 -13.56 22.31
C GLN A 423 -21.88 -13.27 20.89
N THR A 424 -20.57 -13.40 20.68
CA THR A 424 -19.92 -13.06 19.40
C THR A 424 -19.56 -14.33 18.64
N ARG A 425 -20.03 -14.44 17.38
CA ARG A 425 -19.56 -15.43 16.41
C ARG A 425 -18.45 -14.83 15.57
N LEU A 426 -17.26 -15.40 15.65
CA LEU A 426 -16.11 -14.98 14.83
C LEU A 426 -16.16 -15.66 13.46
N VAL A 427 -16.04 -14.87 12.38
CA VAL A 427 -16.05 -15.34 11.00
C VAL A 427 -14.78 -14.90 10.30
N ASN A 428 -13.96 -15.90 9.97
CA ASN A 428 -12.73 -15.73 9.20
C ASN A 428 -13.01 -15.97 7.71
N GLU A 429 -12.51 -15.10 6.84
CA GLU A 429 -12.70 -15.21 5.39
C GLU A 429 -11.40 -14.91 4.64
N GLU A 430 -11.22 -15.56 3.49
CA GLU A 430 -10.19 -15.18 2.53
C GLU A 430 -10.40 -13.74 2.06
N TRP A 431 -9.32 -13.02 1.71
CA TRP A 431 -9.34 -11.59 1.46
C TRP A 431 -10.41 -11.15 0.44
N LYS A 432 -10.47 -11.80 -0.72
CA LYS A 432 -11.43 -11.41 -1.80
C LYS A 432 -12.87 -11.66 -1.39
N VAL A 433 -13.12 -12.77 -0.71
CA VAL A 433 -14.45 -13.12 -0.17
C VAL A 433 -14.87 -12.13 0.90
N PHE A 434 -13.96 -11.79 1.80
CA PHE A 434 -14.16 -10.80 2.84
C PHE A 434 -14.54 -9.43 2.26
N LEU A 435 -13.81 -8.94 1.26
CA LEU A 435 -14.10 -7.67 0.60
C LEU A 435 -15.48 -7.69 -0.07
N GLN A 436 -15.83 -8.79 -0.74
CA GLN A 436 -17.13 -8.93 -1.39
C GLN A 436 -18.28 -8.89 -0.37
N ASN A 437 -18.19 -9.69 0.71
CA ASN A 437 -19.21 -9.75 1.75
C ASN A 437 -19.37 -8.41 2.47
N ARG A 438 -18.27 -7.72 2.76
CA ARG A 438 -18.27 -6.39 3.35
C ARG A 438 -19.01 -5.37 2.48
N ARG A 439 -18.71 -5.33 1.18
CA ARG A 439 -19.36 -4.43 0.20
C ARG A 439 -20.84 -4.74 0.00
N GLN A 440 -21.21 -6.01 -0.05
CA GLN A 440 -22.61 -6.43 -0.23
C GLN A 440 -23.47 -6.19 0.99
N ARG A 441 -22.90 -6.12 2.21
CA ARG A 441 -23.59 -5.86 3.49
C ARG A 441 -24.71 -6.86 3.85
N LEU A 442 -24.89 -7.92 3.07
CA LEU A 442 -26.03 -8.83 3.21
C LEU A 442 -25.94 -9.71 4.47
N GLN A 443 -24.74 -10.17 4.81
CA GLN A 443 -24.48 -11.08 5.93
C GLN A 443 -23.55 -10.49 6.99
N THR A 444 -23.06 -9.27 6.79
CA THR A 444 -22.06 -8.65 7.63
C THR A 444 -22.74 -7.76 8.67
N GLU A 445 -22.37 -7.89 9.94
CA GLU A 445 -22.88 -7.08 11.06
C GLU A 445 -21.80 -6.15 11.59
N VAL A 446 -20.70 -6.74 12.10
CA VAL A 446 -19.50 -6.04 12.51
C VAL A 446 -18.34 -6.62 11.72
N PHE A 447 -17.52 -5.78 11.16
CA PHE A 447 -16.43 -6.22 10.28
C PHE A 447 -15.15 -5.41 10.50
N ARG A 448 -14.03 -6.06 10.26
CA ARG A 448 -12.72 -5.41 10.31
C ARG A 448 -12.62 -4.36 9.20
N GLY A 449 -12.20 -3.16 9.56
CA GLY A 449 -11.81 -2.09 8.66
C GLY A 449 -10.36 -1.65 8.91
N ALA A 450 -9.73 -1.12 7.90
CA ALA A 450 -8.47 -0.39 8.02
C ALA A 450 -8.32 0.53 6.81
N TRP A 451 -7.60 1.61 7.01
CA TRP A 451 -7.20 2.52 5.95
C TRP A 451 -5.79 2.99 6.17
N ILE A 452 -5.03 3.02 5.10
CA ILE A 452 -3.72 3.65 5.03
C ILE A 452 -3.90 4.91 4.18
N GLY A 453 -3.45 6.05 4.67
CA GLY A 453 -3.55 7.32 3.96
C GLY A 453 -2.79 7.28 2.64
N ASP A 454 -3.47 7.61 1.55
CA ASP A 454 -2.85 7.67 0.22
C ASP A 454 -1.99 8.94 0.06
N TYR A 455 -2.19 9.92 0.94
CA TYR A 455 -1.48 11.19 1.01
C TYR A 455 -1.59 11.77 2.43
N ASP A 456 -0.68 12.67 2.79
CA ASP A 456 -0.59 13.24 4.14
C ASP A 456 -1.55 14.42 4.31
N ASP A 457 -2.83 14.09 4.50
CA ASP A 457 -3.90 15.03 4.83
C ASP A 457 -5.08 14.29 5.51
N ALA A 458 -5.77 14.95 6.44
CA ALA A 458 -6.90 14.35 7.16
C ALA A 458 -8.06 13.92 6.24
N SER A 459 -8.23 14.57 5.08
CA SER A 459 -9.26 14.19 4.11
C SER A 459 -9.05 12.79 3.54
N ALA A 460 -7.79 12.27 3.51
CA ALA A 460 -7.50 10.90 3.11
C ALA A 460 -8.24 9.86 3.97
N PHE A 461 -8.54 10.21 5.21
CA PHE A 461 -9.30 9.37 6.16
C PHE A 461 -10.78 9.75 6.21
N ALA A 462 -11.08 11.05 6.18
CA ALA A 462 -12.46 11.51 6.30
C ALA A 462 -13.32 11.15 5.09
N ASP A 463 -12.77 11.25 3.88
CA ASP A 463 -13.52 11.04 2.63
C ASP A 463 -14.05 9.61 2.47
N ILE A 464 -13.37 8.58 3.04
CA ILE A 464 -13.83 7.19 2.94
C ILE A 464 -15.18 6.91 3.61
N LEU A 465 -15.63 7.79 4.51
CA LEU A 465 -16.92 7.68 5.20
C LEU A 465 -17.98 8.66 4.65
N ARG A 466 -17.72 9.37 3.54
CA ARG A 466 -18.77 10.16 2.87
C ARG A 466 -19.94 9.26 2.47
N SER A 467 -21.15 9.78 2.55
CA SER A 467 -22.40 9.02 2.30
C SER A 467 -22.41 8.30 0.95
N PHE A 468 -21.70 8.81 -0.05
CA PHE A 468 -21.69 8.28 -1.43
C PHE A 468 -20.33 7.68 -1.83
N ASP A 469 -19.36 7.59 -0.93
CA ASP A 469 -18.06 7.03 -1.26
C ASP A 469 -18.13 5.50 -1.41
N GLY A 470 -17.46 4.98 -2.42
CA GLY A 470 -17.40 3.54 -2.68
C GLY A 470 -16.62 2.73 -1.65
N LYS A 471 -15.91 3.39 -0.73
CA LYS A 471 -15.19 2.78 0.40
C LYS A 471 -16.00 2.77 1.69
N ASN A 472 -17.13 3.49 1.74
CA ASN A 472 -18.02 3.53 2.89
C ASN A 472 -18.82 2.22 2.99
N ASP A 473 -18.15 1.17 3.45
CA ASP A 473 -18.76 -0.15 3.62
C ASP A 473 -19.73 -0.21 4.81
N GLU A 474 -19.64 0.74 5.74
CA GLU A 474 -20.50 0.91 6.90
C GLU A 474 -21.93 1.34 6.53
N ALA A 475 -22.14 1.88 5.34
CA ALA A 475 -23.35 2.58 4.93
C ALA A 475 -23.70 3.79 5.83
N TYR A 476 -22.66 4.46 6.34
CA TYR A 476 -22.81 5.69 7.08
C TYR A 476 -23.38 6.79 6.17
N ALA A 477 -24.41 7.47 6.62
CA ALA A 477 -25.05 8.55 5.88
C ALA A 477 -25.36 9.71 6.85
N SER A 478 -24.65 10.83 6.67
CA SER A 478 -24.78 12.00 7.52
C SER A 478 -24.61 13.28 6.69
N ALA A 479 -25.72 13.94 6.37
CA ALA A 479 -25.69 15.19 5.60
C ALA A 479 -24.84 16.27 6.29
N GLY A 480 -24.78 16.29 7.64
CA GLY A 480 -23.95 17.24 8.37
C GLY A 480 -22.45 16.92 8.23
N TYR A 481 -22.08 15.65 8.21
CA TYR A 481 -20.71 15.22 7.93
C TYR A 481 -20.28 15.60 6.51
N ASP A 482 -21.10 15.24 5.52
CA ASP A 482 -20.82 15.53 4.10
C ASP A 482 -20.70 17.02 3.84
N ALA A 483 -21.56 17.84 4.48
CA ALA A 483 -21.51 19.30 4.36
C ALA A 483 -20.21 19.89 4.92
N LEU A 484 -19.73 19.40 6.07
CA LEU A 484 -18.45 19.84 6.65
C LEU A 484 -17.27 19.51 5.73
N LEU A 485 -17.25 18.29 5.15
CA LEU A 485 -16.21 17.90 4.20
C LEU A 485 -16.28 18.71 2.89
N ALA A 486 -17.48 19.01 2.40
CA ALA A 486 -17.65 19.85 1.22
C ALA A 486 -17.17 21.31 1.49
N GLN A 487 -17.44 21.86 2.67
CA GLN A 487 -16.94 23.17 3.09
C GLN A 487 -15.41 23.15 3.22
N ALA A 488 -14.83 22.11 3.82
CA ALA A 488 -13.38 21.95 3.95
C ALA A 488 -12.69 21.89 2.57
N GLN A 489 -13.30 21.24 1.61
CA GLN A 489 -12.79 21.15 0.24
C GLN A 489 -12.75 22.51 -0.47
N GLN A 490 -13.65 23.44 -0.14
CA GLN A 490 -13.72 24.78 -0.73
C GLN A 490 -12.94 25.83 0.07
N GLN A 491 -12.36 25.48 1.22
CA GLN A 491 -11.73 26.42 2.13
C GLN A 491 -10.23 26.58 1.82
N PRO A 492 -9.78 27.75 1.32
CA PRO A 492 -8.38 28.01 1.02
C PRO A 492 -7.52 28.27 2.26
N ASP A 493 -8.10 28.78 3.36
CA ASP A 493 -7.38 28.99 4.61
C ASP A 493 -7.13 27.66 5.32
N ALA A 494 -5.85 27.31 5.52
CA ALA A 494 -5.45 26.04 6.09
C ALA A 494 -5.93 25.82 7.53
N ALA A 495 -6.03 26.88 8.35
CA ALA A 495 -6.49 26.77 9.73
C ALA A 495 -8.01 26.58 9.81
N LEU A 496 -8.77 27.32 9.00
CA LEU A 496 -10.23 27.15 8.90
C LEU A 496 -10.56 25.77 8.31
N ARG A 497 -9.85 25.34 7.27
CA ARG A 497 -10.00 23.99 6.69
C ARG A 497 -9.76 22.90 7.71
N ARG A 498 -8.69 23.00 8.50
CA ARG A 498 -8.41 22.07 9.61
C ARG A 498 -9.59 22.02 10.58
N GLY A 499 -10.10 23.18 11.02
CA GLY A 499 -11.23 23.25 11.94
C GLY A 499 -12.49 22.56 11.41
N LEU A 500 -12.75 22.60 10.09
CA LEU A 500 -13.88 21.91 9.45
C LEU A 500 -13.65 20.38 9.43
N LEU A 501 -12.44 19.93 9.13
CA LEU A 501 -12.10 18.49 9.15
C LEU A 501 -12.18 17.92 10.57
N GLU A 502 -11.70 18.65 11.57
CA GLU A 502 -11.82 18.27 12.98
C GLU A 502 -13.28 18.21 13.43
N GLN A 503 -14.14 19.14 12.99
CA GLN A 503 -15.58 19.08 13.26
C GLN A 503 -16.24 17.88 12.57
N ALA A 504 -15.83 17.56 11.34
CA ALA A 504 -16.33 16.37 10.64
C ALA A 504 -15.97 15.09 11.39
N GLU A 505 -14.71 14.93 11.85
CA GLU A 505 -14.34 13.76 12.63
C GLU A 505 -15.09 13.67 13.96
N ARG A 506 -15.25 14.77 14.70
CA ARG A 506 -16.07 14.80 15.92
C ARG A 506 -17.50 14.34 15.64
N ARG A 507 -18.13 14.85 14.57
CA ARG A 507 -19.47 14.42 14.16
C ARG A 507 -19.54 12.93 13.88
N MET A 508 -18.58 12.38 13.16
CA MET A 508 -18.49 10.95 12.87
C MET A 508 -18.31 10.14 14.16
N LEU A 509 -17.47 10.60 15.09
CA LEU A 509 -17.27 9.95 16.39
C LEU A 509 -18.53 9.98 17.26
N ASP A 510 -19.32 11.07 17.19
CA ASP A 510 -20.62 11.16 17.88
C ASP A 510 -21.64 10.19 17.27
N ASP A 511 -21.69 10.04 15.95
CA ASP A 511 -22.57 9.11 15.23
C ASP A 511 -22.07 7.65 15.30
N MET A 512 -20.79 7.43 15.55
CA MET A 512 -20.11 6.14 15.77
C MET A 512 -20.40 5.07 14.71
N PRO A 513 -20.11 5.31 13.42
CA PRO A 513 -20.22 4.28 12.39
C PRO A 513 -19.14 3.22 12.51
N ILE A 514 -18.03 3.55 13.17
CA ILE A 514 -16.86 2.70 13.37
C ILE A 514 -16.44 2.64 14.83
N LEU A 515 -15.68 1.63 15.15
CA LEU A 515 -14.99 1.35 16.41
C LEU A 515 -13.48 1.48 16.18
N PRO A 516 -12.83 2.65 16.31
CA PRO A 516 -11.38 2.74 16.23
C PRO A 516 -10.71 1.86 17.29
N ILE A 517 -9.65 1.15 16.93
CA ILE A 517 -8.93 0.22 17.81
C ILE A 517 -7.48 0.65 18.02
N TYR A 518 -6.73 0.84 16.92
CA TYR A 518 -5.36 1.31 16.99
C TYR A 518 -4.95 2.07 15.73
N PHE A 519 -3.94 2.92 15.86
CA PHE A 519 -3.20 3.49 14.74
C PHE A 519 -1.99 2.63 14.43
N TYR A 520 -1.72 2.46 13.15
CA TYR A 520 -0.56 1.69 12.69
C TYR A 520 0.76 2.39 13.02
N GLU A 521 1.78 1.57 13.21
CA GLU A 521 3.18 1.93 13.04
C GLU A 521 3.74 1.09 11.90
N SER A 522 4.56 1.67 11.05
CA SER A 522 5.35 0.90 10.09
C SER A 522 6.38 0.07 10.84
N LYS A 523 6.70 -1.12 10.34
CA LYS A 523 7.56 -2.06 11.07
C LYS A 523 8.29 -2.97 10.10
N HIS A 524 9.51 -2.61 9.77
CA HIS A 524 10.35 -3.33 8.82
C HIS A 524 11.61 -3.85 9.48
N LEU A 525 12.12 -4.97 9.01
CA LEU A 525 13.51 -5.35 9.18
C LEU A 525 14.24 -4.97 7.89
N VAL A 526 15.33 -4.23 8.04
CA VAL A 526 16.17 -3.75 6.94
C VAL A 526 17.60 -4.19 7.22
N LYS A 527 18.23 -4.87 6.27
CA LYS A 527 19.62 -5.31 6.41
C LYS A 527 20.56 -4.11 6.50
N PRO A 528 21.61 -4.15 7.35
CA PRO A 528 22.52 -3.03 7.55
C PRO A 528 23.27 -2.57 6.30
N TYR A 529 23.37 -3.44 5.29
CA TYR A 529 23.97 -3.12 4.01
C TYR A 529 23.00 -2.45 3.01
N VAL A 530 21.70 -2.34 3.35
CA VAL A 530 20.73 -1.54 2.58
C VAL A 530 20.81 -0.10 3.04
N ALA A 531 21.46 0.73 2.24
CA ALA A 531 21.59 2.17 2.52
C ALA A 531 20.49 2.97 1.80
N GLY A 532 20.15 4.14 2.35
CA GLY A 532 19.14 5.05 1.79
C GLY A 532 17.74 4.84 2.37
N TRP A 533 17.52 3.80 3.19
CA TRP A 533 16.25 3.61 3.89
C TRP A 533 16.01 4.76 4.86
N GLN A 534 14.84 5.37 4.78
CA GLN A 534 14.40 6.42 5.68
C GLN A 534 12.93 6.21 6.01
N ASP A 535 12.62 6.14 7.30
CA ASP A 535 11.25 6.01 7.78
C ASP A 535 10.43 7.26 7.44
N ASN A 536 9.20 7.07 6.97
CA ASN A 536 8.32 8.18 6.63
C ASN A 536 6.84 7.84 6.94
N PRO A 537 5.97 8.85 7.14
CA PRO A 537 4.59 8.62 7.56
C PRO A 537 3.72 7.87 6.55
N LEU A 538 4.07 7.86 5.28
CA LEU A 538 3.35 7.13 4.23
C LEU A 538 3.88 5.71 4.01
N ASP A 539 5.03 5.37 4.63
CA ASP A 539 5.71 4.07 4.48
C ASP A 539 5.98 3.70 3.00
N ILE A 540 6.37 4.71 2.23
CA ILE A 540 6.66 4.59 0.80
C ILE A 540 8.16 4.68 0.59
N HIS A 541 8.74 3.61 0.02
CA HIS A 541 10.17 3.50 -0.24
C HIS A 541 10.36 3.09 -1.70
N TYR A 542 10.99 3.98 -2.48
CA TYR A 542 11.33 3.67 -3.88
C TYR A 542 12.67 2.95 -3.94
N SER A 543 12.75 1.86 -4.71
CA SER A 543 14.00 1.13 -4.88
C SER A 543 15.12 1.97 -5.51
N LYS A 544 14.77 2.99 -6.31
CA LYS A 544 15.72 3.94 -6.93
C LYS A 544 16.51 4.77 -5.91
N ASP A 545 15.98 4.94 -4.69
CA ASP A 545 16.59 5.74 -3.61
C ASP A 545 17.47 4.89 -2.67
N LEU A 546 17.48 3.56 -2.87
CA LEU A 546 18.21 2.60 -2.08
C LEU A 546 19.53 2.16 -2.76
N LYS A 547 20.43 1.58 -1.96
CA LYS A 547 21.71 0.99 -2.42
C LYS A 547 22.01 -0.25 -1.61
N VAL A 548 22.57 -1.28 -2.25
CA VAL A 548 23.11 -2.45 -1.58
C VAL A 548 24.64 -2.25 -1.46
N LEU A 549 25.12 -2.06 -0.24
CA LEU A 549 26.53 -1.92 0.05
C LEU A 549 27.23 -3.29 -0.01
N PRO A 550 28.53 -3.38 -0.28
CA PRO A 550 29.29 -4.62 -0.18
C PRO A 550 29.16 -5.23 1.22
N HIS A 551 28.88 -6.53 1.32
CA HIS A 551 28.64 -7.24 2.57
C HIS A 551 29.13 -8.69 2.49
#